data_bed16b0aeca7e27c8d58d4a83f8593b5
#
_entry.id   bed16b0aeca7e27c8d58d4a83f8593b5
#
_cell.length_a   1.000
_cell.length_b   1.000
_cell.length_c   1.000
_cell.angle_alpha   90.00
_cell.angle_beta   90.00
_cell.angle_gamma   90.00
#
_symmetry.space_group_name_H-M   'P 1'
#
loop_
_entity.id
_entity.type
_entity.pdbx_description
1 polymer ?
#
loop_
_entity_poly.entity_id
_entity_poly.type
_entity_poly.pdbx_seq_one_letter_code
_entity_poly.pdbx_strand_id
1 'polypeptide(L)'
;ITKANKVVPDAQRLTKQQIIEISDHVQEVCYARGHAMNVEEIQDIVEDAIMATGAYEVARRYITYRYVQSLKRTHNTTDDKILSLIECNNEEVKQENSNKNPTVNSVQRDYMAGEVSKDLTMRMLLPPEIVKAHEEGIIHFHDADYYAQHMHNCDLVNLEDMLENGTVITGTLIERPHSFSTACNIATQIIAQVASNQYGGQSISLTHLAPFVQVSRERIRREVAAEMQAINADPGEEKLAELVENRVREEIRRGVQTIQYQVVTLLTTNGQAPFVTVFMYLGEAKNEQERHDLAMICLLYTSPSPRDRSVS
;
A
#
# COMPACT_ATOMS: atom_id res chain seq x y z
N ILE A 1 5.36 -1.16 44.60
CA ILE A 1 6.26 -1.53 45.70
C ILE A 1 5.76 -2.82 46.37
N THR A 2 4.54 -2.89 46.90
CA THR A 2 4.00 -4.00 47.69
C THR A 2 4.11 -5.38 47.01
N LYS A 3 3.83 -5.45 45.69
CA LYS A 3 3.96 -6.71 44.93
C LYS A 3 5.42 -7.18 44.83
N ALA A 4 6.35 -6.26 44.56
CA ALA A 4 7.78 -6.56 44.52
C ALA A 4 8.29 -7.01 45.90
N ASN A 5 7.85 -6.33 46.94
CA ASN A 5 8.24 -6.63 48.31
C ASN A 5 7.80 -8.05 48.79
N LYS A 6 6.62 -8.53 48.34
CA LYS A 6 6.09 -9.85 48.73
C LYS A 6 6.91 -11.05 48.21
N VAL A 7 7.62 -10.89 47.09
CA VAL A 7 8.41 -11.99 46.50
C VAL A 7 9.86 -12.03 46.93
N VAL A 8 10.28 -11.13 47.83
CA VAL A 8 11.63 -11.05 48.39
C VAL A 8 11.65 -11.80 49.75
N PRO A 9 12.76 -12.48 50.14
CA PRO A 9 12.88 -13.09 51.43
C PRO A 9 12.65 -12.11 52.60
N ASP A 10 12.01 -12.57 53.68
CA ASP A 10 11.56 -11.72 54.77
C ASP A 10 12.64 -10.80 55.35
N ALA A 11 13.89 -11.32 55.44
CA ALA A 11 15.04 -10.57 55.96
C ALA A 11 15.45 -9.36 55.08
N GLN A 12 14.98 -9.28 53.82
CA GLN A 12 15.34 -8.24 52.85
C GLN A 12 14.12 -7.39 52.45
N ARG A 13 12.98 -7.60 53.10
CA ARG A 13 11.75 -6.87 52.84
C ARG A 13 11.76 -5.47 53.45
N LEU A 14 11.15 -4.54 52.74
CA LEU A 14 10.76 -3.26 53.30
C LEU A 14 9.64 -3.46 54.33
N THR A 15 9.74 -2.76 55.44
CA THR A 15 8.66 -2.65 56.41
C THR A 15 7.51 -1.83 55.90
N LYS A 16 6.33 -1.95 56.50
CA LYS A 16 5.19 -1.11 56.15
C LYS A 16 5.50 0.38 56.30
N GLN A 17 6.25 0.75 57.35
CA GLN A 17 6.63 2.13 57.59
C GLN A 17 7.54 2.67 56.51
N GLN A 18 8.55 1.92 56.08
CA GLN A 18 9.43 2.30 54.96
C GLN A 18 8.65 2.49 53.64
N ILE A 19 7.66 1.63 53.38
CA ILE A 19 6.82 1.77 52.16
C ILE A 19 6.01 3.05 52.24
N ILE A 20 5.48 3.46 53.37
CA ILE A 20 4.77 4.72 53.57
C ILE A 20 5.73 5.90 53.37
N GLU A 21 6.90 5.87 53.97
CA GLU A 21 7.92 6.93 53.83
C GLU A 21 8.35 7.12 52.36
N ILE A 22 8.53 6.02 51.61
CA ILE A 22 8.80 6.07 50.15
C ILE A 22 7.62 6.73 49.44
N SER A 23 6.38 6.34 49.76
CA SER A 23 5.18 6.91 49.12
C SER A 23 5.05 8.40 49.36
N ASP A 24 5.26 8.87 50.59
CA ASP A 24 5.20 10.26 50.97
C ASP A 24 6.29 11.06 50.25
N HIS A 25 7.52 10.55 50.23
CA HIS A 25 8.64 11.16 49.51
C HIS A 25 8.36 11.29 48.02
N VAL A 26 7.87 10.23 47.36
CA VAL A 26 7.49 10.30 45.94
C VAL A 26 6.42 11.36 45.69
N GLN A 27 5.42 11.45 46.57
CA GLN A 27 4.36 12.45 46.47
C GLN A 27 4.91 13.86 46.61
N GLU A 28 5.81 14.11 47.55
CA GLU A 28 6.47 15.42 47.75
C GLU A 28 7.28 15.83 46.52
N VAL A 29 8.08 14.89 45.95
CA VAL A 29 8.86 15.15 44.73
C VAL A 29 7.94 15.47 43.55
N CYS A 30 6.85 14.71 43.39
CA CYS A 30 5.87 14.98 42.33
C CYS A 30 5.24 16.38 42.45
N TYR A 31 4.85 16.79 43.66
CA TYR A 31 4.29 18.11 43.88
C TYR A 31 5.32 19.24 43.65
N ALA A 32 6.58 19.03 44.03
CA ALA A 32 7.63 20.01 43.85
C ALA A 32 7.98 20.30 42.39
N ARG A 33 7.73 19.37 41.48
CA ARG A 33 7.99 19.57 40.03
C ARG A 33 7.01 20.48 39.31
N GLY A 34 5.82 20.71 39.86
CA GLY A 34 4.88 21.75 39.40
C GLY A 34 4.26 21.53 38.01
N HIS A 35 4.39 20.36 37.40
CA HIS A 35 3.76 19.98 36.15
C HIS A 35 3.18 18.56 36.23
N ALA A 36 2.26 18.25 35.32
CA ALA A 36 1.73 16.89 35.21
C ALA A 36 2.85 15.92 34.81
N MET A 37 3.07 14.89 35.62
CA MET A 37 4.10 13.87 35.37
C MET A 37 3.49 12.63 34.71
N ASN A 38 4.22 12.04 33.80
CA ASN A 38 3.83 10.77 33.23
C ASN A 38 4.15 9.59 34.18
N VAL A 39 3.56 8.43 33.92
CA VAL A 39 3.70 7.26 34.79
C VAL A 39 5.16 6.78 34.89
N GLU A 40 5.94 6.92 33.83
CA GLU A 40 7.34 6.46 33.82
C GLU A 40 8.21 7.36 34.69
N GLU A 41 8.01 8.67 34.67
CA GLU A 41 8.70 9.62 35.54
C GLU A 41 8.42 9.35 37.03
N ILE A 42 7.16 9.03 37.36
CA ILE A 42 6.78 8.68 38.74
C ILE A 42 7.46 7.35 39.15
N GLN A 43 7.54 6.40 38.22
CA GLN A 43 8.18 5.11 38.50
C GLN A 43 9.68 5.22 38.69
N ASP A 44 10.36 6.14 37.98
CA ASP A 44 11.78 6.44 38.19
C ASP A 44 12.02 6.97 39.61
N ILE A 45 11.20 7.89 40.08
CA ILE A 45 11.30 8.41 41.46
C ILE A 45 11.07 7.28 42.51
N VAL A 46 10.11 6.41 42.27
CA VAL A 46 9.86 5.25 43.13
C VAL A 46 11.05 4.31 43.17
N GLU A 47 11.69 4.08 42.05
CA GLU A 47 12.88 3.21 41.91
C GLU A 47 14.06 3.76 42.70
N ASP A 48 14.36 5.06 42.51
CA ASP A 48 15.40 5.78 43.25
C ASP A 48 15.12 5.78 44.75
N ALA A 49 13.89 6.00 45.19
CA ALA A 49 13.50 5.99 46.57
C ALA A 49 13.65 4.60 47.24
N ILE A 50 13.32 3.52 46.51
CA ILE A 50 13.56 2.15 47.01
C ILE A 50 15.07 1.89 47.12
N MET A 51 15.87 2.26 46.13
CA MET A 51 17.33 2.07 46.16
C MET A 51 17.97 2.85 47.31
N ALA A 52 17.51 4.05 47.61
CA ALA A 52 18.00 4.90 48.71
C ALA A 52 17.81 4.23 50.10
N THR A 53 16.82 3.35 50.24
CA THR A 53 16.64 2.58 51.49
C THR A 53 17.66 1.42 51.67
N GLY A 54 18.46 1.12 50.66
CA GLY A 54 19.36 -0.07 50.65
C GLY A 54 18.66 -1.40 50.37
N ALA A 55 17.35 -1.41 50.10
CA ALA A 55 16.59 -2.63 49.81
C ALA A 55 16.77 -3.08 48.34
N TYR A 56 18.00 -3.34 47.93
CA TYR A 56 18.38 -3.58 46.54
C TYR A 56 17.64 -4.77 45.90
N GLU A 57 17.30 -5.80 46.64
CA GLU A 57 16.56 -6.94 46.07
C GLU A 57 15.10 -6.56 45.77
N VAL A 58 14.50 -5.70 46.61
CA VAL A 58 13.16 -5.14 46.34
C VAL A 58 13.20 -4.23 45.12
N ALA A 59 14.23 -3.38 45.02
CA ALA A 59 14.44 -2.51 43.85
C ALA A 59 14.55 -3.33 42.55
N ARG A 60 15.40 -4.38 42.55
CA ARG A 60 15.59 -5.30 41.44
C ARG A 60 14.26 -5.93 40.99
N ARG A 61 13.46 -6.42 41.94
CA ARG A 61 12.14 -7.01 41.66
C ARG A 61 11.15 -5.95 41.12
N TYR A 62 11.23 -4.75 41.64
CA TYR A 62 10.40 -3.64 41.16
C TYR A 62 10.74 -3.26 39.71
N ILE A 63 12.02 -3.09 39.38
CA ILE A 63 12.52 -2.81 38.04
C ILE A 63 12.10 -3.90 37.05
N THR A 64 12.31 -5.17 37.42
CA THR A 64 11.91 -6.32 36.59
C THR A 64 10.39 -6.31 36.37
N TYR A 65 9.61 -6.08 37.44
CA TYR A 65 8.14 -6.01 37.31
C TYR A 65 7.71 -4.85 36.42
N ARG A 66 8.29 -3.67 36.59
CA ARG A 66 8.06 -2.50 35.74
C ARG A 66 8.34 -2.81 34.28
N TYR A 67 9.50 -3.38 34.00
CA TYR A 67 9.89 -3.78 32.66
C TYR A 67 8.89 -4.76 32.00
N VAL A 68 8.50 -5.80 32.74
CA VAL A 68 7.49 -6.76 32.25
C VAL A 68 6.13 -6.09 32.01
N GLN A 69 5.72 -5.15 32.86
CA GLN A 69 4.46 -4.42 32.68
C GLN A 69 4.55 -3.42 31.51
N SER A 70 5.71 -2.81 31.30
CA SER A 70 5.96 -1.93 30.14
C SER A 70 5.88 -2.75 28.84
N LEU A 71 6.55 -3.90 28.78
CA LEU A 71 6.43 -4.82 27.64
C LEU A 71 4.98 -5.23 27.38
N LYS A 72 4.24 -5.62 28.44
CA LYS A 72 2.82 -5.97 28.30
C LYS A 72 1.96 -4.82 27.76
N ARG A 73 2.21 -3.59 28.19
CA ARG A 73 1.50 -2.42 27.66
C ARG A 73 1.80 -2.18 26.18
N THR A 74 3.06 -2.33 25.79
CA THR A 74 3.49 -2.20 24.39
C THR A 74 2.93 -3.35 23.52
N HIS A 75 2.97 -4.58 24.03
CA HIS A 75 2.41 -5.74 23.32
C HIS A 75 0.88 -5.69 23.23
N ASN A 76 0.18 -5.27 24.29
CA ASN A 76 -1.28 -5.22 24.28
C ASN A 76 -1.83 -4.27 23.20
N THR A 77 -1.15 -3.16 22.91
CA THR A 77 -1.63 -2.23 21.87
C THR A 77 -1.55 -2.85 20.47
N THR A 78 -0.48 -3.57 20.14
CA THR A 78 -0.32 -4.26 18.86
C THR A 78 -1.23 -5.48 18.78
N ASP A 79 -1.32 -6.29 19.83
CA ASP A 79 -2.21 -7.45 19.90
C ASP A 79 -3.69 -7.05 19.79
N ASP A 80 -4.11 -5.98 20.49
CA ASP A 80 -5.49 -5.47 20.44
C ASP A 80 -5.84 -4.96 19.05
N LYS A 81 -4.91 -4.29 18.36
CA LYS A 81 -5.09 -3.86 16.97
C LYS A 81 -5.22 -5.04 16.03
N ILE A 82 -4.34 -6.04 16.14
CA ILE A 82 -4.40 -7.26 15.32
C ILE A 82 -5.73 -8.00 15.55
N LEU A 83 -6.18 -8.13 16.80
CA LEU A 83 -7.46 -8.75 17.12
C LEU A 83 -8.63 -7.97 16.51
N SER A 84 -8.62 -6.63 16.60
CA SER A 84 -9.65 -5.79 16.00
C SER A 84 -9.73 -5.90 14.48
N LEU A 85 -8.59 -6.14 13.81
CA LEU A 85 -8.53 -6.42 12.37
C LEU A 85 -9.16 -7.77 12.04
N ILE A 86 -8.83 -8.82 12.81
CA ILE A 86 -9.38 -10.18 12.63
C ILE A 86 -10.91 -10.17 12.84
N GLU A 87 -11.39 -9.44 13.83
CA GLU A 87 -12.81 -9.30 14.15
C GLU A 87 -13.56 -8.33 13.22
N CYS A 88 -12.87 -7.68 12.28
CA CYS A 88 -13.42 -6.68 11.37
C CYS A 88 -14.11 -5.50 12.09
N ASN A 89 -13.65 -5.14 13.30
CA ASN A 89 -14.21 -4.06 14.10
C ASN A 89 -13.30 -2.84 14.24
N ASN A 90 -12.16 -2.82 13.54
CA ASN A 90 -11.24 -1.69 13.51
C ASN A 90 -11.84 -0.53 12.70
N GLU A 91 -12.21 0.56 13.39
CA GLU A 91 -12.86 1.72 12.78
C GLU A 91 -11.90 2.56 11.92
N GLU A 92 -10.59 2.61 12.25
CA GLU A 92 -9.58 3.31 11.45
C GLU A 92 -9.48 2.67 10.06
N VAL A 93 -9.37 1.35 10.01
CA VAL A 93 -9.29 0.59 8.75
C VAL A 93 -10.56 0.67 7.92
N LYS A 94 -11.73 0.76 8.56
CA LYS A 94 -13.01 0.94 7.85
C LYS A 94 -13.13 2.32 7.18
N GLN A 95 -12.47 3.33 7.73
CA GLN A 95 -12.46 4.69 7.21
C GLN A 95 -11.28 4.95 6.27
N GLU A 96 -10.28 4.10 6.32
CA GLU A 96 -9.12 4.19 5.46
C GLU A 96 -9.49 3.89 4.00
N ASN A 97 -8.74 4.43 3.12
CA ASN A 97 -8.86 4.48 1.68
C ASN A 97 -9.61 3.29 1.04
N SER A 98 -10.62 3.60 0.23
CA SER A 98 -11.53 2.68 -0.46
C SER A 98 -10.88 1.59 -1.34
N ASN A 99 -9.56 1.62 -1.53
CA ASN A 99 -8.83 0.67 -2.38
C ASN A 99 -8.65 -0.72 -1.74
N LYS A 100 -8.80 -0.81 -0.42
CA LYS A 100 -8.68 -2.06 0.33
C LYS A 100 -9.99 -2.39 1.02
N ASN A 101 -10.50 -3.61 0.79
CA ASN A 101 -11.68 -4.08 1.50
C ASN A 101 -11.24 -4.85 2.76
N PRO A 102 -11.46 -4.32 3.98
CA PRO A 102 -10.97 -4.92 5.22
C PRO A 102 -11.61 -6.28 5.57
N THR A 103 -12.65 -6.70 4.86
CA THR A 103 -13.30 -8.02 5.05
C THR A 103 -12.66 -9.13 4.21
N VAL A 104 -11.77 -8.79 3.28
CA VAL A 104 -11.06 -9.77 2.44
C VAL A 104 -9.84 -10.31 3.19
N ASN A 105 -9.70 -11.64 3.25
CA ASN A 105 -8.64 -12.31 4.02
C ASN A 105 -7.21 -11.88 3.66
N SER A 106 -6.91 -11.64 2.39
CA SER A 106 -5.60 -11.13 1.95
C SER A 106 -5.34 -9.71 2.44
N VAL A 107 -6.36 -8.87 2.46
CA VAL A 107 -6.29 -7.50 3.00
C VAL A 107 -6.07 -7.52 4.51
N GLN A 108 -6.77 -8.38 5.25
CA GLN A 108 -6.55 -8.54 6.69
C GLN A 108 -5.11 -8.96 7.01
N ARG A 109 -4.55 -9.89 6.23
CA ARG A 109 -3.14 -10.29 6.37
C ARG A 109 -2.17 -9.15 6.09
N ASP A 110 -2.45 -8.32 5.10
CA ASP A 110 -1.64 -7.15 4.78
C ASP A 110 -1.66 -6.13 5.92
N TYR A 111 -2.83 -5.82 6.47
CA TYR A 111 -2.95 -4.94 7.64
C TYR A 111 -2.24 -5.50 8.88
N MET A 112 -2.36 -6.80 9.15
CA MET A 112 -1.64 -7.44 10.26
C MET A 112 -0.12 -7.33 10.05
N ALA A 113 0.37 -7.55 8.84
CA ALA A 113 1.79 -7.36 8.51
C ALA A 113 2.21 -5.91 8.69
N GLY A 114 1.37 -4.95 8.31
CA GLY A 114 1.58 -3.53 8.52
C GLY A 114 1.72 -3.15 10.00
N GLU A 115 0.83 -3.62 10.87
CA GLU A 115 0.92 -3.36 12.31
C GLU A 115 2.21 -3.94 12.94
N VAL A 116 2.61 -5.14 12.53
CA VAL A 116 3.87 -5.76 12.96
C VAL A 116 5.08 -4.95 12.45
N SER A 117 5.05 -4.55 11.18
CA SER A 117 6.10 -3.74 10.55
C SER A 117 6.23 -2.37 11.22
N LYS A 118 5.11 -1.72 11.53
CA LYS A 118 5.07 -0.42 12.24
C LYS A 118 5.69 -0.53 13.64
N ASP A 119 5.30 -1.54 14.42
CA ASP A 119 5.90 -1.79 15.74
C ASP A 119 7.41 -2.00 15.63
N LEU A 120 7.85 -2.82 14.68
CA LEU A 120 9.26 -3.09 14.45
C LEU A 120 10.03 -1.82 14.03
N THR A 121 9.45 -1.02 13.15
CA THR A 121 10.02 0.25 12.66
C THR A 121 10.24 1.21 13.83
N MET A 122 9.21 1.45 14.63
CA MET A 122 9.26 2.39 15.75
C MET A 122 10.16 1.91 16.89
N ARG A 123 10.18 0.60 17.16
CA ARG A 123 10.91 0.05 18.30
C ARG A 123 12.37 -0.27 18.00
N MET A 124 12.72 -0.62 16.74
CA MET A 124 14.05 -1.18 16.42
C MET A 124 14.77 -0.53 15.26
N LEU A 125 14.06 0.01 14.27
CA LEU A 125 14.69 0.45 13.02
C LEU A 125 14.97 1.95 12.98
N LEU A 126 14.11 2.76 13.58
CA LEU A 126 14.30 4.20 13.64
C LEU A 126 15.23 4.62 14.81
N PRO A 127 16.01 5.68 14.63
CA PRO A 127 16.73 6.32 15.74
C PRO A 127 15.76 6.75 16.84
N PRO A 128 16.11 6.54 18.13
CA PRO A 128 15.22 6.88 19.25
C PRO A 128 14.75 8.33 19.28
N GLU A 129 15.59 9.26 18.84
CA GLU A 129 15.24 10.69 18.75
C GLU A 129 14.14 10.98 17.74
N ILE A 130 14.08 10.23 16.63
CA ILE A 130 13.01 10.35 15.62
C ILE A 130 11.71 9.79 16.17
N VAL A 131 11.76 8.63 16.83
CA VAL A 131 10.59 8.02 17.48
C VAL A 131 10.02 8.98 18.53
N LYS A 132 10.88 9.52 19.38
CA LYS A 132 10.47 10.48 20.41
C LYS A 132 9.83 11.74 19.81
N ALA A 133 10.43 12.31 18.76
CA ALA A 133 9.89 13.48 18.09
C ALA A 133 8.52 13.20 17.44
N HIS A 134 8.30 11.97 16.92
CA HIS A 134 7.01 11.55 16.41
C HIS A 134 5.96 11.39 17.53
N GLU A 135 6.32 10.75 18.64
CA GLU A 135 5.43 10.55 19.80
C GLU A 135 5.04 11.87 20.47
N GLU A 136 5.96 12.83 20.52
CA GLU A 136 5.72 14.19 21.03
C GLU A 136 4.94 15.08 20.04
N GLY A 137 4.69 14.60 18.81
CA GLY A 137 3.97 15.35 17.79
C GLY A 137 4.77 16.50 17.15
N ILE A 138 6.09 16.52 17.32
CA ILE A 138 6.98 17.50 16.69
C ILE A 138 7.10 17.23 15.19
N ILE A 139 7.18 15.96 14.82
CA ILE A 139 7.15 15.49 13.44
C ILE A 139 6.11 14.37 13.29
N HIS A 140 5.68 14.12 12.05
CA HIS A 140 4.92 12.93 11.69
C HIS A 140 5.78 12.05 10.80
N PHE A 141 6.19 10.88 11.31
CA PHE A 141 6.86 9.86 10.50
C PHE A 141 5.77 9.06 9.77
N HIS A 142 5.62 9.33 8.47
CA HIS A 142 4.59 8.74 7.63
C HIS A 142 4.96 7.32 7.20
N ASP A 143 3.97 6.46 6.97
CA ASP A 143 4.12 5.12 6.38
C ASP A 143 5.12 4.21 7.14
N ALA A 144 5.12 4.28 8.46
CA ALA A 144 5.99 3.45 9.31
C ALA A 144 5.74 1.95 9.13
N ASP A 145 4.55 1.56 8.68
CA ASP A 145 4.14 0.20 8.36
C ASP A 145 4.79 -0.36 7.09
N TYR A 146 5.25 0.52 6.18
CA TYR A 146 5.95 0.12 4.94
C TYR A 146 7.47 0.33 5.01
N TYR A 147 7.99 0.93 6.09
CA TYR A 147 9.41 1.25 6.21
C TYR A 147 10.32 0.01 6.27
N ALA A 148 9.86 -1.06 6.90
CA ALA A 148 10.64 -2.30 7.06
C ALA A 148 10.75 -3.11 5.76
N GLN A 149 9.83 -2.94 4.80
CA GLN A 149 9.85 -3.56 3.48
C GLN A 149 10.18 -2.52 2.41
N HIS A 150 10.88 -2.96 1.34
CA HIS A 150 11.18 -2.09 0.20
C HIS A 150 9.98 -2.02 -0.76
N MET A 151 8.86 -1.49 -0.27
CA MET A 151 7.69 -1.19 -1.11
C MET A 151 7.75 0.25 -1.61
N HIS A 152 7.34 0.45 -2.86
CA HIS A 152 7.26 1.79 -3.45
C HIS A 152 5.98 2.49 -3.01
N ASN A 153 6.03 3.81 -2.81
CA ASN A 153 4.82 4.57 -2.57
C ASN A 153 4.05 4.78 -3.89
N CYS A 154 4.59 5.59 -4.81
CA CYS A 154 3.95 5.91 -6.08
C CYS A 154 4.93 5.71 -7.25
N ASP A 155 4.42 5.23 -8.38
CA ASP A 155 5.22 4.93 -9.55
C ASP A 155 4.70 5.63 -10.81
N LEU A 156 5.64 6.13 -11.63
CA LEU A 156 5.38 6.52 -13.01
C LEU A 156 5.77 5.34 -13.91
N VAL A 157 4.79 4.66 -14.48
CA VAL A 157 5.03 3.45 -15.26
C VAL A 157 5.38 3.80 -16.71
N ASN A 158 6.60 3.50 -17.13
CA ASN A 158 7.03 3.69 -18.52
C ASN A 158 6.57 2.54 -19.40
N LEU A 159 5.27 2.51 -19.73
CA LEU A 159 4.71 1.51 -20.63
C LEU A 159 5.33 1.54 -22.04
N GLU A 160 5.83 2.71 -22.50
CA GLU A 160 6.46 2.81 -23.82
C GLU A 160 7.66 1.87 -23.92
N ASP A 161 8.60 2.02 -22.99
CA ASP A 161 9.81 1.19 -22.96
C ASP A 161 9.47 -0.29 -22.75
N MET A 162 8.60 -0.58 -21.79
CA MET A 162 8.21 -1.95 -21.45
C MET A 162 7.50 -2.69 -22.61
N LEU A 163 6.73 -1.97 -23.41
CA LEU A 163 6.02 -2.56 -24.56
C LEU A 163 6.91 -2.62 -25.81
N GLU A 164 7.77 -1.62 -26.05
CA GLU A 164 8.64 -1.62 -27.24
C GLU A 164 9.84 -2.58 -27.11
N ASN A 165 10.47 -2.61 -25.93
CA ASN A 165 11.68 -3.41 -25.70
C ASN A 165 11.41 -4.74 -24.97
N GLY A 166 10.16 -4.98 -24.58
CA GLY A 166 9.78 -6.11 -23.76
C GLY A 166 9.99 -5.84 -22.27
N THR A 167 9.42 -6.71 -21.45
CA THR A 167 9.50 -6.61 -19.99
C THR A 167 9.52 -7.99 -19.34
N VAL A 168 9.91 -8.05 -18.07
CA VAL A 168 9.89 -9.31 -17.30
C VAL A 168 8.74 -9.27 -16.31
N ILE A 169 7.79 -10.19 -16.44
CA ILE A 169 6.68 -10.36 -15.51
C ILE A 169 6.82 -11.74 -14.84
N THR A 170 6.91 -11.74 -13.51
CA THR A 170 7.08 -12.98 -12.71
C THR A 170 8.21 -13.90 -13.19
N GLY A 171 9.33 -13.32 -13.61
CA GLY A 171 10.49 -14.08 -14.13
C GLY A 171 10.38 -14.54 -15.59
N THR A 172 9.28 -14.22 -16.28
CA THR A 172 9.06 -14.57 -17.69
C THR A 172 9.27 -13.33 -18.56
N LEU A 173 10.13 -13.45 -19.58
CA LEU A 173 10.31 -12.41 -20.59
C LEU A 173 9.06 -12.33 -21.46
N ILE A 174 8.49 -11.13 -21.54
CA ILE A 174 7.37 -10.79 -22.40
C ILE A 174 7.91 -9.93 -23.55
N GLU A 175 7.79 -10.43 -24.75
CA GLU A 175 8.27 -9.74 -25.96
C GLU A 175 7.32 -8.61 -26.37
N ARG A 176 7.78 -7.79 -27.32
CA ARG A 176 7.01 -6.70 -27.93
C ARG A 176 5.67 -7.22 -28.47
N PRO A 177 4.53 -6.60 -28.14
CA PRO A 177 3.23 -7.05 -28.63
C PRO A 177 3.06 -6.86 -30.14
N HIS A 178 2.37 -7.79 -30.78
CA HIS A 178 2.09 -7.80 -32.23
C HIS A 178 0.67 -7.32 -32.56
N SER A 179 -0.04 -6.71 -31.59
CA SER A 179 -1.35 -6.10 -31.78
C SER A 179 -1.68 -5.14 -30.64
N PHE A 180 -2.60 -4.23 -30.91
CA PHE A 180 -3.15 -3.33 -29.88
C PHE A 180 -3.82 -4.10 -28.73
N SER A 181 -4.60 -5.14 -29.08
CA SER A 181 -5.25 -5.99 -28.07
C SER A 181 -4.24 -6.68 -27.14
N THR A 182 -3.13 -7.18 -27.68
CA THR A 182 -2.06 -7.80 -26.90
C THR A 182 -1.34 -6.73 -26.04
N ALA A 183 -1.09 -5.54 -26.59
CA ALA A 183 -0.50 -4.43 -25.85
C ALA A 183 -1.37 -4.04 -24.63
N CYS A 184 -2.69 -3.96 -24.81
CA CYS A 184 -3.63 -3.70 -23.72
C CYS A 184 -3.57 -4.79 -22.62
N ASN A 185 -3.52 -6.05 -23.00
CA ASN A 185 -3.40 -7.16 -22.06
C ASN A 185 -2.07 -7.09 -21.27
N ILE A 186 -0.95 -6.87 -21.95
CA ILE A 186 0.37 -6.76 -21.29
C ILE A 186 0.38 -5.55 -20.36
N ALA A 187 -0.14 -4.40 -20.79
CA ALA A 187 -0.24 -3.19 -19.97
C ALA A 187 -1.00 -3.44 -18.66
N THR A 188 -2.12 -4.19 -18.72
CA THR A 188 -2.88 -4.52 -17.51
C THR A 188 -2.13 -5.45 -16.57
N GLN A 189 -1.33 -6.40 -17.10
CA GLN A 189 -0.47 -7.24 -16.28
C GLN A 189 0.67 -6.44 -15.63
N ILE A 190 1.25 -5.47 -16.34
CA ILE A 190 2.25 -4.55 -15.79
C ILE A 190 1.62 -3.74 -14.65
N ILE A 191 0.43 -3.17 -14.87
CA ILE A 191 -0.31 -2.40 -13.85
C ILE A 191 -0.53 -3.25 -12.59
N ALA A 192 -0.96 -4.49 -12.74
CA ALA A 192 -1.19 -5.40 -11.61
C ALA A 192 0.11 -5.75 -10.87
N GLN A 193 1.19 -5.95 -11.60
CA GLN A 193 2.50 -6.29 -11.05
C GLN A 193 3.10 -5.11 -10.27
N VAL A 194 3.00 -3.90 -10.80
CA VAL A 194 3.40 -2.66 -10.11
C VAL A 194 2.56 -2.48 -8.85
N ALA A 195 1.23 -2.58 -8.95
CA ALA A 195 0.33 -2.45 -7.81
C ALA A 195 0.55 -3.50 -6.71
N SER A 196 1.15 -4.67 -7.05
CA SER A 196 1.52 -5.68 -6.05
C SER A 196 2.80 -5.37 -5.27
N ASN A 197 3.58 -4.38 -5.72
CA ASN A 197 4.85 -3.97 -5.11
C ASN A 197 4.83 -2.53 -4.60
N GLN A 198 3.66 -1.90 -4.56
CA GLN A 198 3.48 -0.54 -4.06
C GLN A 198 2.27 -0.46 -3.12
N TYR A 199 2.21 0.60 -2.32
CA TYR A 199 1.08 0.89 -1.42
C TYR A 199 0.32 2.17 -1.78
N GLY A 200 0.85 3.00 -2.68
CA GLY A 200 0.20 4.20 -3.22
C GLY A 200 -0.39 3.99 -4.62
N GLY A 201 -0.30 4.98 -5.47
CA GLY A 201 -0.84 4.98 -6.83
C GLY A 201 0.21 4.88 -7.91
N GLN A 202 -0.22 4.51 -9.10
CA GLN A 202 0.61 4.51 -10.29
C GLN A 202 0.00 5.37 -11.40
N SER A 203 0.86 5.91 -12.25
CA SER A 203 0.46 6.71 -13.40
C SER A 203 0.90 6.03 -14.70
N ILE A 204 0.00 5.98 -15.66
CA ILE A 204 0.26 5.48 -17.02
C ILE A 204 -0.16 6.51 -18.07
N SER A 205 0.39 6.44 -19.28
CA SER A 205 -0.09 7.22 -20.44
C SER A 205 -0.69 6.29 -21.49
N LEU A 206 -1.90 6.63 -21.97
CA LEU A 206 -2.53 5.91 -23.10
C LEU A 206 -1.79 6.16 -24.42
N THR A 207 -0.97 7.21 -24.50
CA THR A 207 -0.11 7.48 -25.66
C THR A 207 0.81 6.30 -25.96
N HIS A 208 1.32 5.63 -24.93
CA HIS A 208 2.20 4.48 -25.07
C HIS A 208 1.56 3.25 -25.75
N LEU A 209 0.22 3.23 -25.85
CA LEU A 209 -0.53 2.18 -26.55
C LEU A 209 -0.83 2.53 -28.02
N ALA A 210 -0.83 3.83 -28.36
CA ALA A 210 -1.22 4.29 -29.70
C ALA A 210 -0.36 3.69 -30.83
N PRO A 211 0.97 3.51 -30.72
CA PRO A 211 1.78 2.89 -31.78
C PRO A 211 1.30 1.47 -32.18
N PHE A 212 0.72 0.73 -31.24
CA PHE A 212 0.25 -0.65 -31.48
C PHE A 212 -1.06 -0.70 -32.28
N VAL A 213 -1.77 0.42 -32.39
CA VAL A 213 -2.92 0.53 -33.33
C VAL A 213 -2.45 0.41 -34.77
N GLN A 214 -1.32 1.03 -35.12
CA GLN A 214 -0.74 0.90 -36.46
C GLN A 214 -0.28 -0.56 -36.73
N VAL A 215 0.30 -1.23 -35.75
CA VAL A 215 0.68 -2.65 -35.86
C VAL A 215 -0.56 -3.51 -36.16
N SER A 216 -1.67 -3.26 -35.45
CA SER A 216 -2.95 -3.93 -35.73
C SER A 216 -3.53 -3.57 -37.09
N ARG A 217 -3.46 -2.31 -37.50
CA ARG A 217 -3.96 -1.84 -38.82
C ARG A 217 -3.28 -2.58 -39.96
N GLU A 218 -1.96 -2.72 -39.90
CA GLU A 218 -1.18 -3.46 -40.91
C GLU A 218 -1.50 -4.96 -40.92
N ARG A 219 -1.69 -5.56 -39.76
CA ARG A 219 -2.12 -6.95 -39.62
C ARG A 219 -3.51 -7.17 -40.22
N ILE A 220 -4.49 -6.34 -39.79
CA ILE A 220 -5.88 -6.43 -40.26
C ILE A 220 -5.97 -6.20 -41.76
N ARG A 221 -5.19 -5.26 -42.33
CA ARG A 221 -5.15 -5.02 -43.76
C ARG A 221 -4.73 -6.30 -44.53
N ARG A 222 -3.69 -6.98 -44.06
CA ARG A 222 -3.24 -8.24 -44.65
C ARG A 222 -4.31 -9.35 -44.55
N GLU A 223 -4.97 -9.47 -43.41
CA GLU A 223 -6.04 -10.44 -43.18
C GLU A 223 -7.25 -10.17 -44.10
N VAL A 224 -7.73 -8.93 -44.17
CA VAL A 224 -8.85 -8.55 -45.03
C VAL A 224 -8.51 -8.73 -46.53
N ALA A 225 -7.30 -8.39 -46.95
CA ALA A 225 -6.87 -8.58 -48.32
C ALA A 225 -6.84 -10.07 -48.69
N ALA A 226 -6.33 -10.91 -47.78
CA ALA A 226 -6.32 -12.40 -47.99
C ALA A 226 -7.74 -12.99 -48.03
N GLU A 227 -8.65 -12.53 -47.17
CA GLU A 227 -10.06 -12.94 -47.20
C GLU A 227 -10.75 -12.57 -48.52
N MET A 228 -10.55 -11.31 -48.99
CA MET A 228 -11.12 -10.85 -50.25
C MET A 228 -10.58 -11.69 -51.45
N GLN A 229 -9.29 -11.96 -51.45
CA GLN A 229 -8.67 -12.82 -52.45
C GLN A 229 -9.26 -14.25 -52.47
N ALA A 230 -9.47 -14.81 -51.28
CA ALA A 230 -10.01 -16.18 -51.16
C ALA A 230 -11.43 -16.32 -51.70
N ILE A 231 -12.23 -15.27 -51.70
CA ILE A 231 -13.58 -15.24 -52.27
C ILE A 231 -13.63 -14.64 -53.68
N ASN A 232 -12.49 -14.37 -54.33
CA ASN A 232 -12.35 -13.71 -55.61
C ASN A 232 -13.08 -12.37 -55.68
N ALA A 233 -13.12 -11.61 -54.61
CA ALA A 233 -13.71 -10.25 -54.53
C ALA A 233 -12.61 -9.19 -54.66
N ASP A 234 -12.85 -8.18 -55.46
CA ASP A 234 -12.03 -6.95 -55.51
C ASP A 234 -12.89 -5.77 -55.08
N PRO A 235 -12.77 -5.36 -53.80
CA PRO A 235 -13.58 -4.22 -53.29
C PRO A 235 -13.07 -2.85 -53.77
N GLY A 236 -11.90 -2.79 -54.38
CA GLY A 236 -11.16 -1.54 -54.58
C GLY A 236 -10.53 -0.98 -53.30
N GLU A 237 -9.55 -0.08 -53.49
CA GLU A 237 -8.71 0.42 -52.38
C GLU A 237 -9.49 1.17 -51.30
N GLU A 238 -10.46 2.02 -51.72
CA GLU A 238 -11.27 2.83 -50.80
C GLU A 238 -12.11 1.95 -49.86
N LYS A 239 -12.80 0.97 -50.41
CA LYS A 239 -13.65 0.05 -49.63
C LYS A 239 -12.83 -0.91 -48.75
N LEU A 240 -11.65 -1.29 -49.23
CA LEU A 240 -10.69 -2.06 -48.44
C LEU A 240 -10.24 -1.25 -47.22
N ALA A 241 -9.87 0.02 -47.42
CA ALA A 241 -9.46 0.91 -46.33
C ALA A 241 -10.59 1.11 -45.31
N GLU A 242 -11.82 1.30 -45.76
CA GLU A 242 -13.00 1.43 -44.89
C GLU A 242 -13.21 0.15 -44.03
N LEU A 243 -13.12 -1.03 -44.64
CA LEU A 243 -13.25 -2.29 -43.93
C LEU A 243 -12.14 -2.47 -42.87
N VAL A 244 -10.91 -2.09 -43.20
CA VAL A 244 -9.78 -2.14 -42.26
C VAL A 244 -10.02 -1.21 -41.08
N GLU A 245 -10.37 0.06 -41.32
CA GLU A 245 -10.59 1.02 -40.24
C GLU A 245 -11.77 0.64 -39.34
N ASN A 246 -12.84 0.06 -39.89
CA ASN A 246 -13.92 -0.47 -39.06
C ASN A 246 -13.47 -1.59 -38.12
N ARG A 247 -12.61 -2.50 -38.59
CA ARG A 247 -12.05 -3.57 -37.75
C ARG A 247 -11.03 -3.04 -36.74
N VAL A 248 -10.23 -2.05 -37.11
CA VAL A 248 -9.30 -1.37 -36.20
C VAL A 248 -10.07 -0.70 -35.07
N ARG A 249 -11.14 0.05 -35.39
CA ARG A 249 -11.99 0.68 -34.37
C ARG A 249 -12.58 -0.34 -33.38
N GLU A 250 -13.02 -1.49 -33.91
CA GLU A 250 -13.56 -2.56 -33.07
C GLU A 250 -12.47 -3.19 -32.17
N GLU A 251 -11.24 -3.36 -32.69
CA GLU A 251 -10.12 -3.82 -31.88
C GLU A 251 -9.75 -2.81 -30.80
N ILE A 252 -9.71 -1.51 -31.10
CA ILE A 252 -9.47 -0.47 -30.10
C ILE A 252 -10.56 -0.52 -29.01
N ARG A 253 -11.83 -0.63 -29.41
CA ARG A 253 -12.94 -0.71 -28.45
C ARG A 253 -12.77 -1.88 -27.50
N ARG A 254 -12.43 -3.07 -28.01
CA ARG A 254 -12.20 -4.27 -27.19
C ARG A 254 -10.98 -4.12 -26.28
N GLY A 255 -9.87 -3.59 -26.80
CA GLY A 255 -8.66 -3.36 -26.01
C GLY A 255 -8.90 -2.38 -24.86
N VAL A 256 -9.59 -1.27 -25.11
CA VAL A 256 -9.97 -0.29 -24.07
C VAL A 256 -10.88 -0.93 -23.02
N GLN A 257 -11.88 -1.70 -23.46
CA GLN A 257 -12.75 -2.44 -22.52
C GLN A 257 -11.97 -3.45 -21.68
N THR A 258 -10.94 -4.08 -22.25
CA THR A 258 -10.06 -5.00 -21.50
C THR A 258 -9.32 -4.27 -20.39
N ILE A 259 -8.74 -3.09 -20.67
CA ILE A 259 -8.06 -2.27 -19.66
C ILE A 259 -9.05 -1.88 -18.55
N GLN A 260 -10.18 -1.29 -18.91
CA GLN A 260 -11.20 -0.86 -17.93
C GLN A 260 -11.68 -2.02 -17.06
N TYR A 261 -11.98 -3.17 -17.68
CA TYR A 261 -12.45 -4.35 -16.97
C TYR A 261 -11.38 -4.90 -16.01
N GLN A 262 -10.15 -5.07 -16.48
CA GLN A 262 -9.09 -5.67 -15.67
C GLN A 262 -8.65 -4.75 -14.53
N VAL A 263 -8.51 -3.43 -14.76
CA VAL A 263 -8.16 -2.49 -13.71
C VAL A 263 -9.19 -2.48 -12.57
N VAL A 264 -10.48 -2.62 -12.89
CA VAL A 264 -11.57 -2.62 -11.88
C VAL A 264 -11.72 -3.98 -11.18
N THR A 265 -11.44 -5.08 -11.87
CA THR A 265 -11.71 -6.43 -11.34
C THR A 265 -10.49 -7.16 -10.79
N LEU A 266 -9.29 -6.69 -11.10
CA LEU A 266 -8.04 -7.34 -10.72
C LEU A 266 -7.67 -6.94 -9.29
N LEU A 267 -7.51 -7.93 -8.43
CA LEU A 267 -6.96 -7.76 -7.10
C LEU A 267 -5.47 -8.11 -7.13
N THR A 268 -4.67 -7.27 -6.47
CA THR A 268 -3.24 -7.51 -6.29
C THR A 268 -2.98 -8.57 -5.22
N THR A 269 -1.74 -9.00 -5.06
CA THR A 269 -1.34 -10.01 -4.07
C THR A 269 -1.64 -9.59 -2.62
N ASN A 270 -1.66 -8.29 -2.34
CA ASN A 270 -2.03 -7.71 -1.05
C ASN A 270 -3.53 -7.37 -0.93
N GLY A 271 -4.35 -7.81 -1.91
CA GLY A 271 -5.80 -7.59 -1.92
C GLY A 271 -6.24 -6.15 -2.25
N GLN A 272 -5.33 -5.32 -2.72
CA GLN A 272 -5.60 -3.94 -3.12
C GLN A 272 -6.07 -3.89 -4.58
N ALA A 273 -7.10 -3.10 -4.88
CA ALA A 273 -7.41 -2.71 -6.26
C ALA A 273 -6.33 -1.73 -6.78
N PRO A 274 -5.85 -1.85 -8.03
CA PRO A 274 -4.90 -0.90 -8.58
C PRO A 274 -5.46 0.53 -8.55
N PHE A 275 -4.71 1.45 -7.94
CA PHE A 275 -5.01 2.88 -7.98
C PHE A 275 -4.22 3.51 -9.12
N VAL A 276 -4.92 3.82 -10.25
CA VAL A 276 -4.27 4.20 -11.50
C VAL A 276 -4.71 5.58 -11.96
N THR A 277 -3.75 6.49 -12.12
CA THR A 277 -3.93 7.75 -12.85
C THR A 277 -3.61 7.54 -14.31
N VAL A 278 -4.53 7.95 -15.20
CA VAL A 278 -4.40 7.75 -16.64
C VAL A 278 -4.21 9.09 -17.34
N PHE A 279 -3.05 9.28 -17.97
CA PHE A 279 -2.77 10.43 -18.79
C PHE A 279 -3.30 10.24 -20.21
N MET A 280 -3.93 11.29 -20.75
CA MET A 280 -4.56 11.34 -22.07
C MET A 280 -4.16 12.60 -22.81
N TYR A 281 -2.85 12.81 -22.99
CA TYR A 281 -2.33 14.04 -23.60
C TYR A 281 -1.98 13.82 -25.06
N LEU A 282 -2.80 14.36 -25.97
CA LEU A 282 -2.64 14.21 -27.44
C LEU A 282 -1.33 14.80 -27.98
N GLY A 283 -0.71 15.73 -27.25
CA GLY A 283 0.57 16.35 -27.64
C GLY A 283 1.78 15.43 -27.50
N GLU A 284 1.64 14.27 -26.82
CA GLU A 284 2.72 13.26 -26.74
C GLU A 284 2.85 12.40 -27.99
N ALA A 285 1.82 12.36 -28.86
CA ALA A 285 1.85 11.58 -30.09
C ALA A 285 2.96 12.06 -31.03
N LYS A 286 3.71 11.11 -31.63
CA LYS A 286 4.89 11.37 -32.45
C LYS A 286 4.57 11.79 -33.89
N ASN A 287 3.36 11.49 -34.36
CA ASN A 287 2.87 11.83 -35.70
C ASN A 287 1.34 11.95 -35.73
N GLU A 288 0.78 12.46 -36.83
CA GLU A 288 -0.67 12.73 -36.97
C GLU A 288 -1.51 11.42 -36.93
N GLN A 289 -1.04 10.31 -37.47
CA GLN A 289 -1.75 9.04 -37.41
C GLN A 289 -1.85 8.56 -35.97
N GLU A 290 -0.74 8.57 -35.26
CA GLU A 290 -0.69 8.21 -33.84
C GLU A 290 -1.56 9.11 -32.97
N ARG A 291 -1.60 10.42 -33.28
CA ARG A 291 -2.47 11.39 -32.64
C ARG A 291 -3.95 11.08 -32.86
N HIS A 292 -4.33 10.72 -34.11
CA HIS A 292 -5.68 10.30 -34.43
C HIS A 292 -6.06 9.00 -33.66
N ASP A 293 -5.19 8.01 -33.68
CA ASP A 293 -5.40 6.74 -33.00
C ASP A 293 -5.51 6.93 -31.47
N LEU A 294 -4.65 7.79 -30.89
CA LEU A 294 -4.73 8.17 -29.49
C LEU A 294 -6.05 8.87 -29.14
N ALA A 295 -6.51 9.79 -30.00
CA ALA A 295 -7.79 10.45 -29.79
C ALA A 295 -8.94 9.44 -29.77
N MET A 296 -8.91 8.43 -30.62
CA MET A 296 -9.91 7.36 -30.65
C MET A 296 -9.85 6.50 -29.37
N ILE A 297 -8.65 6.16 -28.89
CA ILE A 297 -8.45 5.45 -27.62
C ILE A 297 -9.04 6.28 -26.47
N CYS A 298 -8.70 7.56 -26.37
CA CYS A 298 -9.18 8.45 -25.32
C CYS A 298 -10.70 8.60 -25.32
N LEU A 299 -11.31 8.80 -26.49
CA LEU A 299 -12.77 8.89 -26.63
C LEU A 299 -13.48 7.62 -26.16
N LEU A 300 -12.96 6.46 -26.53
CA LEU A 300 -13.52 5.18 -26.11
C LEU A 300 -13.31 4.90 -24.62
N TYR A 301 -12.16 5.31 -24.09
CA TYR A 301 -11.84 5.15 -22.66
C TYR A 301 -12.75 6.01 -21.77
N THR A 302 -13.07 7.23 -22.20
CA THR A 302 -13.93 8.17 -21.46
C THR A 302 -15.42 8.01 -21.75
N SER A 303 -15.79 7.19 -22.75
CA SER A 303 -17.21 6.93 -23.06
C SER A 303 -17.85 6.08 -21.97
N PRO A 304 -19.07 6.45 -21.50
CA PRO A 304 -19.75 5.69 -20.47
C PRO A 304 -19.96 4.23 -20.89
N SER A 305 -19.47 3.32 -20.08
CA SER A 305 -19.72 1.90 -20.24
C SER A 305 -21.22 1.59 -20.11
N PRO A 306 -21.77 0.58 -20.79
CA PRO A 306 -23.13 0.11 -20.53
C PRO A 306 -23.40 -0.22 -19.04
N ARG A 307 -22.35 -0.51 -18.27
CA ARG A 307 -22.44 -0.75 -16.81
C ARG A 307 -22.68 0.52 -16.01
N ASP A 308 -22.15 1.67 -16.45
CA ASP A 308 -22.35 2.95 -15.75
C ASP A 308 -23.79 3.44 -15.81
N ARG A 309 -24.60 2.89 -16.74
CA ARG A 309 -26.02 3.16 -16.88
C ARG A 309 -26.92 2.33 -15.95
N SER A 310 -26.37 1.32 -15.29
CA SER A 310 -27.15 0.40 -14.43
C SER A 310 -27.10 0.77 -12.94
N VAL A 311 -26.42 1.85 -12.56
CA VAL A 311 -26.22 2.30 -11.18
C VAL A 311 -26.90 3.66 -10.90
N SER A 312 -27.80 4.10 -11.79
CA SER A 312 -28.64 5.30 -11.58
C SER A 312 -30.06 4.92 -11.21
#